data_f2f90ad580d426e19e696bab14cbc0fc
#
_entry.id   f2f90ad580d426e19e696bab14cbc0fc
#
_cell.length_a   1.000
_cell.length_b   1.000
_cell.length_c   1.000
_cell.angle_alpha   90.00
_cell.angle_beta   90.00
_cell.angle_gamma   90.00
#
_symmetry.space_group_name_H-M   'P 1'
#
loop_
_entity.id
_entity.type
_entity.pdbx_description
1 polymer ?
#
loop_
_entity_poly.entity_id
_entity_poly.type
_entity_poly.pdbx_seq_one_letter_code
_entity_poly.pdbx_strand_id
1 'polypeptide(L)'
;EIRLSLVGSEMCIRDSPYTWNATTVGYILNRREYLGHTVLGKTTRDNFKTKRKRIANEDELLVFYNTHEAIIDQETYDKAQRMRKRVSPRRNSEKPAHRLSGLLYCADCGSRLAYINSKPKDGKIYDSNQAFRCSRYHNKYHSCTGHYIKASTIEMLIYQATKRVSQYVLKDEKEFVEQLKAQYELQCEKDNTDDKKELLEAKRRMMDLDDLIKGLYENFTLGRLPERQFNRLMTEYDTEQSSLEQRISELETATERISTKAVQIDKFVRLVKKYRDFEELTTPMLNDFIEKVVIHEAEGGRTKDCTQQVDIYFNFIGNFVLPLSEDEVEALQSEEARRAEEIAERKRKSSKKST
;
A
#
# COMPACT_ATOMS: atom_id res chain seq x y z
N GLU A 1 34.19 -31.06 16.18
CA GLU A 1 34.15 -29.86 17.02
C GLU A 1 34.96 -28.75 16.40
N ILE A 2 34.35 -28.00 15.49
CA ILE A 2 34.86 -26.70 15.11
C ILE A 2 34.45 -25.79 16.23
N ARG A 3 35.23 -25.82 17.28
CA ARG A 3 35.12 -24.84 18.36
C ARG A 3 35.31 -23.47 17.78
N LEU A 4 34.40 -22.67 17.93
CA LEU A 4 34.26 -21.28 18.41
C LEU A 4 35.57 -20.48 18.73
N SER A 5 36.74 -21.00 18.41
CA SER A 5 38.01 -20.28 18.48
C SER A 5 38.20 -19.24 17.38
N LEU A 6 37.28 -19.21 16.38
CA LEU A 6 37.18 -18.11 15.42
C LEU A 6 36.23 -16.99 15.87
N VAL A 7 35.49 -17.21 16.94
CA VAL A 7 34.77 -16.17 17.66
C VAL A 7 35.70 -15.71 18.77
N GLY A 8 36.72 -15.00 18.36
CA GLY A 8 37.11 -14.57 19.42
C GLY A 8 38.29 -14.20 20.08
N SER A 9 38.82 -13.32 19.68
CA SER A 9 39.46 -12.41 20.60
C SER A 9 38.34 -11.63 21.34
N GLU A 10 38.45 -11.52 22.64
CA GLU A 10 37.55 -10.71 23.50
C GLU A 10 37.36 -9.28 22.98
N MET A 11 38.16 -8.86 22.05
CA MET A 11 38.09 -7.58 21.33
C MET A 11 36.95 -7.50 20.31
N CYS A 12 36.37 -8.61 19.88
CA CYS A 12 35.23 -8.64 18.97
C CYS A 12 33.89 -8.80 19.66
N ILE A 13 33.85 -9.13 20.96
CA ILE A 13 32.65 -9.30 21.77
C ILE A 13 32.42 -7.98 22.54
N ARG A 14 32.30 -6.88 21.84
CA ARG A 14 31.69 -5.67 22.40
C ARG A 14 30.17 -5.73 22.43
N ASP A 15 29.61 -6.69 21.73
CA ASP A 15 28.18 -6.79 21.57
C ASP A 15 27.70 -7.99 22.37
N SER A 16 26.70 -7.77 23.22
CA SER A 16 25.93 -8.85 23.83
C SER A 16 25.50 -9.81 22.69
N PRO A 17 25.58 -11.16 22.87
CA PRO A 17 25.29 -12.13 21.82
C PRO A 17 23.86 -11.98 21.23
N TYR A 18 23.01 -11.19 21.88
CA TYR A 18 21.63 -10.90 21.46
C TYR A 18 21.42 -9.45 20.98
N THR A 19 22.46 -8.63 20.91
CA THR A 19 22.36 -7.25 20.40
C THR A 19 22.79 -7.20 18.93
N TRP A 20 21.80 -6.96 18.06
CA TRP A 20 22.04 -6.84 16.62
C TRP A 20 22.16 -5.36 16.22
N ASN A 21 23.17 -5.05 15.45
CA ASN A 21 23.30 -3.72 14.87
C ASN A 21 22.22 -3.52 13.79
N ALA A 22 21.58 -2.36 13.76
CA ALA A 22 20.58 -1.98 12.78
C ALA A 22 21.05 -2.17 11.32
N THR A 23 22.34 -1.92 11.05
CA THR A 23 22.96 -2.14 9.74
C THR A 23 22.96 -3.62 9.37
N THR A 24 23.35 -4.50 10.30
CA THR A 24 23.36 -5.96 10.07
C THR A 24 21.96 -6.49 9.81
N VAL A 25 20.98 -6.07 10.62
CA VAL A 25 19.56 -6.41 10.40
C VAL A 25 19.10 -5.92 9.01
N GLY A 26 19.47 -4.69 8.63
CA GLY A 26 19.17 -4.13 7.32
C GLY A 26 19.75 -4.96 6.17
N TYR A 27 20.98 -5.47 6.31
CA TYR A 27 21.57 -6.36 5.31
C TYR A 27 20.86 -7.71 5.23
N ILE A 28 20.50 -8.30 6.36
CA ILE A 28 19.76 -9.58 6.41
C ILE A 28 18.42 -9.42 5.68
N LEU A 29 17.66 -8.40 5.99
CA LEU A 29 16.35 -8.14 5.39
C LEU A 29 16.41 -7.84 3.88
N ASN A 30 17.55 -7.43 3.33
CA ASN A 30 17.73 -7.16 1.90
C ASN A 30 18.19 -8.38 1.10
N ARG A 31 18.56 -9.48 1.75
CA ARG A 31 19.12 -10.61 1.05
C ARG A 31 18.06 -11.42 0.31
N ARG A 32 18.13 -11.42 -1.02
CA ARG A 32 17.28 -12.25 -1.89
C ARG A 32 17.64 -13.74 -1.81
N GLU A 33 18.79 -14.06 -1.24
CA GLU A 33 19.21 -15.45 -1.03
C GLU A 33 18.27 -16.23 -0.11
N TYR A 34 17.58 -15.57 0.80
CA TYR A 34 16.55 -16.21 1.63
C TYR A 34 15.33 -16.69 0.84
N LEU A 35 15.15 -16.21 -0.40
CA LEU A 35 14.11 -16.66 -1.34
C LEU A 35 14.56 -17.86 -2.20
N GLY A 36 15.74 -18.44 -1.93
CA GLY A 36 16.26 -19.52 -2.73
C GLY A 36 17.04 -19.08 -3.99
N HIS A 37 17.41 -17.79 -4.08
CA HIS A 37 18.12 -17.22 -5.22
C HIS A 37 19.61 -17.06 -4.92
N THR A 38 20.47 -17.24 -5.91
CA THR A 38 21.88 -16.88 -5.81
C THR A 38 22.11 -15.54 -6.51
N VAL A 39 22.66 -14.57 -5.79
CA VAL A 39 22.93 -13.21 -6.30
C VAL A 39 24.44 -12.97 -6.34
N LEU A 40 24.98 -12.79 -7.53
CA LEU A 40 26.39 -12.50 -7.78
C LEU A 40 26.56 -11.04 -8.25
N GLY A 41 27.80 -10.54 -8.17
CA GLY A 41 28.12 -9.20 -8.68
C GLY A 41 27.66 -8.05 -7.76
N LYS A 42 27.40 -8.27 -6.46
CA LYS A 42 26.91 -7.24 -5.52
C LYS A 42 27.80 -6.02 -5.37
N THR A 43 29.08 -6.15 -5.72
CA THR A 43 30.02 -5.03 -5.70
C THR A 43 30.81 -5.03 -7.00
N THR A 44 30.97 -3.86 -7.59
CA THR A 44 31.74 -3.63 -8.81
C THR A 44 32.79 -2.55 -8.60
N ARG A 45 33.71 -2.45 -9.54
CA ARG A 45 34.72 -1.39 -9.59
C ARG A 45 34.58 -0.67 -10.91
N ASP A 46 34.40 0.65 -10.88
CA ASP A 46 34.24 1.46 -12.10
C ASP A 46 35.55 1.53 -12.91
N ASN A 47 36.68 1.45 -12.23
CA ASN A 47 37.98 1.49 -12.89
C ASN A 47 38.98 0.59 -12.14
N PHE A 48 39.79 -0.18 -12.89
CA PHE A 48 40.77 -1.04 -12.29
C PHE A 48 41.89 -0.27 -11.58
N LYS A 49 42.15 0.98 -11.96
CA LYS A 49 43.13 1.88 -11.33
C LYS A 49 42.66 2.45 -9.98
N THR A 50 41.40 2.74 -9.88
CA THR A 50 40.77 3.18 -8.61
C THR A 50 40.31 1.96 -7.85
N LYS A 51 41.00 1.61 -6.77
CA LYS A 51 40.64 0.46 -5.92
C LYS A 51 39.28 0.64 -5.18
N ARG A 52 38.52 1.69 -5.49
CA ARG A 52 37.20 1.96 -4.87
C ARG A 52 36.17 0.94 -5.38
N LYS A 53 35.57 0.22 -4.44
CA LYS A 53 34.42 -0.63 -4.69
C LYS A 53 33.14 0.17 -4.50
N ARG A 54 32.18 0.04 -5.41
CA ARG A 54 30.81 0.51 -5.23
C ARG A 54 29.85 -0.67 -5.16
N ILE A 55 28.69 -0.44 -4.57
CA ILE A 55 27.59 -1.39 -4.66
C ILE A 55 27.06 -1.38 -6.10
N ALA A 56 26.88 -2.53 -6.69
CA ALA A 56 26.32 -2.69 -8.02
C ALA A 56 24.84 -2.23 -8.04
N ASN A 57 24.43 -1.66 -9.16
CA ASN A 57 23.01 -1.35 -9.39
C ASN A 57 22.23 -2.66 -9.64
N GLU A 58 20.90 -2.60 -9.54
CA GLU A 58 20.05 -3.80 -9.75
C GLU A 58 20.27 -4.44 -11.12
N ASP A 59 20.49 -3.63 -12.17
CA ASP A 59 20.72 -4.07 -13.54
C ASP A 59 22.08 -4.78 -13.74
N GLU A 60 23.03 -4.55 -12.83
CA GLU A 60 24.37 -5.17 -12.88
C GLU A 60 24.46 -6.48 -12.08
N LEU A 61 23.37 -6.84 -11.37
CA LEU A 61 23.31 -8.04 -10.56
C LEU A 61 23.02 -9.28 -11.43
N LEU A 62 23.80 -10.33 -11.24
CA LEU A 62 23.50 -11.64 -11.81
C LEU A 62 22.67 -12.42 -10.80
N VAL A 63 21.39 -12.61 -11.10
CA VAL A 63 20.46 -13.32 -10.24
C VAL A 63 20.11 -14.67 -10.88
N PHE A 64 20.43 -15.75 -10.18
CA PHE A 64 20.02 -17.10 -10.53
C PHE A 64 18.87 -17.52 -9.63
N TYR A 65 17.72 -17.78 -10.23
CA TYR A 65 16.49 -18.08 -9.49
C TYR A 65 16.43 -19.56 -9.08
N ASN A 66 15.87 -19.83 -7.90
CA ASN A 66 15.57 -21.17 -7.39
C ASN A 66 16.78 -22.12 -7.39
N THR A 67 17.93 -21.63 -6.96
CA THR A 67 19.18 -22.42 -6.89
C THR A 67 19.28 -23.27 -5.62
N HIS A 68 18.51 -22.95 -4.59
CA HIS A 68 18.44 -23.68 -3.33
C HIS A 68 17.05 -23.50 -2.70
N GLU A 69 16.75 -24.26 -1.66
CA GLU A 69 15.48 -24.20 -0.96
C GLU A 69 15.28 -22.83 -0.29
N ALA A 70 14.11 -22.24 -0.48
CA ALA A 70 13.76 -20.95 0.10
C ALA A 70 13.53 -21.08 1.61
N ILE A 71 14.11 -20.17 2.40
CA ILE A 71 13.92 -20.10 3.85
C ILE A 71 12.63 -19.33 4.17
N ILE A 72 12.30 -18.33 3.35
CA ILE A 72 11.09 -17.52 3.45
C ILE A 72 10.39 -17.47 2.10
N ASP A 73 9.07 -17.31 2.13
CA ASP A 73 8.25 -17.11 0.94
C ASP A 73 8.36 -15.68 0.39
N GLN A 74 8.05 -15.51 -0.89
CA GLN A 74 8.09 -14.23 -1.59
C GLN A 74 7.17 -13.18 -0.92
N GLU A 75 6.00 -13.61 -0.45
CA GLU A 75 5.02 -12.72 0.19
C GLU A 75 5.57 -12.10 1.49
N THR A 76 6.23 -12.91 2.32
CA THR A 76 6.88 -12.46 3.56
C THR A 76 8.03 -11.49 3.26
N TYR A 77 8.85 -11.78 2.25
CA TYR A 77 9.92 -10.90 1.84
C TYR A 77 9.39 -9.54 1.36
N ASP A 78 8.41 -9.54 0.46
CA ASP A 78 7.83 -8.32 -0.08
C ASP A 78 7.14 -7.49 1.01
N LYS A 79 6.48 -8.15 1.98
CA LYS A 79 5.92 -7.50 3.15
C LYS A 79 7.01 -6.79 3.96
N ALA A 80 8.13 -7.46 4.23
CA ALA A 80 9.26 -6.87 4.95
C ALA A 80 9.83 -5.65 4.20
N GLN A 81 10.00 -5.72 2.86
CA GLN A 81 10.47 -4.60 2.06
C GLN A 81 9.47 -3.42 2.08
N ARG A 82 8.17 -3.68 1.99
CA ARG A 82 7.14 -2.63 2.10
C ARG A 82 7.18 -1.93 3.45
N MET A 83 7.29 -2.69 4.54
CA MET A 83 7.39 -2.13 5.90
C MET A 83 8.64 -1.26 6.06
N ARG A 84 9.79 -1.68 5.53
CA ARG A 84 11.03 -0.88 5.57
C ARG A 84 10.92 0.43 4.80
N LYS A 85 10.25 0.43 3.64
CA LYS A 85 10.01 1.65 2.85
C LYS A 85 9.03 2.62 3.53
N ARG A 86 8.16 2.12 4.42
CA ARG A 86 7.19 2.95 5.16
C ARG A 86 7.84 3.86 6.21
N VAL A 87 8.89 3.39 6.87
CA VAL A 87 9.52 4.14 7.97
C VAL A 87 10.90 4.64 7.54
N SER A 88 11.06 5.96 7.47
CA SER A 88 12.39 6.54 7.26
C SER A 88 13.19 6.49 8.57
N PRO A 89 14.44 6.00 8.55
CA PRO A 89 15.27 5.98 9.74
C PRO A 89 15.52 7.41 10.24
N ARG A 90 15.22 7.65 11.51
CA ARG A 90 15.54 8.93 12.17
C ARG A 90 17.01 8.97 12.50
N ARG A 91 17.72 10.01 12.07
CA ARG A 91 19.17 10.12 12.20
C ARG A 91 19.69 10.10 13.65
N ASN A 92 18.94 10.51 14.66
CA ASN A 92 19.44 10.63 16.05
C ASN A 92 18.29 10.49 17.07
N SER A 93 17.49 9.42 17.01
CA SER A 93 16.44 9.24 17.99
C SER A 93 16.67 7.95 18.80
N GLU A 94 17.00 8.10 20.06
CA GLU A 94 17.03 7.01 21.04
C GLU A 94 15.65 6.44 21.33
N LYS A 95 14.58 7.08 20.79
CA LYS A 95 13.21 6.68 21.05
C LYS A 95 12.67 5.83 19.90
N PRO A 96 11.96 4.73 20.21
CA PRO A 96 11.31 3.93 19.19
C PRO A 96 10.28 4.77 18.40
N ALA A 97 10.13 4.47 17.12
CA ALA A 97 9.09 5.09 16.31
C ALA A 97 7.71 4.63 16.83
N HIS A 98 6.73 5.54 16.80
CA HIS A 98 5.37 5.18 17.15
C HIS A 98 4.84 4.12 16.16
N ARG A 99 4.06 3.14 16.65
CA ARG A 99 3.58 2.00 15.83
C ARG A 99 2.77 2.38 14.58
N LEU A 100 2.13 3.56 14.58
CA LEU A 100 1.42 4.12 13.42
C LEU A 100 2.32 4.96 12.49
N SER A 101 3.61 5.12 12.80
CA SER A 101 4.52 5.90 11.96
C SER A 101 4.64 5.27 10.57
N GLY A 102 4.44 6.08 9.53
CA GLY A 102 4.49 5.63 8.13
C GLY A 102 3.18 5.08 7.57
N LEU A 103 2.13 4.96 8.39
CA LEU A 103 0.78 4.56 7.95
C LEU A 103 -0.14 5.76 7.68
N LEU A 104 0.13 6.91 8.30
CA LEU A 104 -0.73 8.09 8.23
C LEU A 104 -0.30 9.04 7.13
N TYR A 105 -1.25 9.48 6.31
CA TYR A 105 -1.05 10.37 5.17
C TYR A 105 -2.00 11.56 5.23
N CYS A 106 -1.57 12.68 4.70
CA CYS A 106 -2.39 13.88 4.55
C CYS A 106 -3.26 13.75 3.29
N ALA A 107 -4.54 14.09 3.38
CA ALA A 107 -5.47 14.05 2.26
C ALA A 107 -5.08 15.04 1.15
N ASP A 108 -4.67 16.26 1.52
CA ASP A 108 -4.43 17.34 0.56
C ASP A 108 -3.09 17.21 -0.17
N CYS A 109 -2.02 16.92 0.58
CA CYS A 109 -0.67 16.91 -0.02
C CYS A 109 -0.07 15.52 -0.22
N GLY A 110 -0.75 14.45 0.20
CA GLY A 110 -0.29 13.07 0.11
C GLY A 110 0.97 12.74 0.94
N SER A 111 1.52 13.72 1.68
CA SER A 111 2.72 13.47 2.48
C SER A 111 2.39 12.75 3.78
N ARG A 112 3.39 12.02 4.30
CA ARG A 112 3.24 11.31 5.57
C ARG A 112 3.10 12.27 6.74
N LEU A 113 2.28 11.92 7.72
CA LEU A 113 2.22 12.64 8.97
C LEU A 113 3.41 12.27 9.86
N ALA A 114 4.03 13.29 10.45
CA ALA A 114 5.12 13.12 11.40
C ALA A 114 4.56 12.96 12.82
N TYR A 115 5.08 11.98 13.55
CA TYR A 115 4.78 11.82 14.98
C TYR A 115 5.49 12.91 15.78
N ILE A 116 4.73 13.61 16.61
CA ILE A 116 5.20 14.65 17.51
C ILE A 116 4.90 14.23 18.93
N ASN A 117 5.91 14.29 19.75
CA ASN A 117 5.80 14.09 21.18
C ASN A 117 6.40 15.31 21.87
N SER A 118 5.54 16.26 22.23
CA SER A 118 5.95 17.45 22.96
C SER A 118 6.18 17.11 24.43
N LYS A 119 7.43 17.12 24.86
CA LYS A 119 7.76 16.99 26.28
C LYS A 119 7.46 18.32 26.98
N PRO A 120 6.59 18.35 27.98
CA PRO A 120 6.49 19.50 28.88
C PRO A 120 7.83 19.71 29.62
N LYS A 121 7.98 20.88 30.25
CA LYS A 121 9.20 21.27 30.98
C LYS A 121 9.60 20.29 32.12
N ASP A 122 8.64 19.54 32.64
CA ASP A 122 8.80 18.52 33.66
C ASP A 122 9.33 17.18 33.14
N GLY A 123 9.57 17.04 31.84
CA GLY A 123 10.18 15.87 31.21
C GLY A 123 9.27 14.63 31.11
N LYS A 124 8.06 14.68 31.67
CA LYS A 124 7.10 13.55 31.63
C LYS A 124 6.44 13.49 30.25
N ILE A 125 6.12 12.28 29.81
CA ILE A 125 5.39 12.03 28.58
C ILE A 125 3.90 11.88 28.94
N TYR A 126 3.06 12.76 28.40
CA TYR A 126 1.63 12.67 28.55
C TYR A 126 1.00 12.23 27.24
N ASP A 127 -0.01 11.37 27.28
CA ASP A 127 -0.73 10.90 26.08
C ASP A 127 -1.40 12.05 25.32
N SER A 128 -1.81 13.10 26.07
CA SER A 128 -2.35 14.31 25.48
C SER A 128 -1.40 15.07 24.55
N ASN A 129 -0.09 14.83 24.70
CA ASN A 129 0.96 15.51 23.95
C ASN A 129 1.48 14.69 22.75
N GLN A 130 0.95 13.48 22.60
CA GLN A 130 1.28 12.60 21.48
C GLN A 130 0.33 12.82 20.32
N ALA A 131 0.85 13.23 19.18
CA ALA A 131 0.04 13.56 18.03
C ALA A 131 0.77 13.32 16.71
N PHE A 132 0.00 13.29 15.64
CA PHE A 132 0.49 13.27 14.27
C PHE A 132 0.16 14.59 13.57
N ARG A 133 1.10 15.10 12.79
CA ARG A 133 0.96 16.35 12.04
C ARG A 133 1.53 16.21 10.63
N CYS A 134 0.90 16.87 9.66
CA CYS A 134 1.39 16.89 8.29
C CYS A 134 2.85 17.37 8.23
N SER A 135 3.72 16.60 7.57
CA SER A 135 5.15 16.89 7.48
C SER A 135 5.43 18.16 6.68
N ARG A 136 4.65 18.45 5.65
CA ARG A 136 4.80 19.67 4.84
C ARG A 136 4.35 20.93 5.56
N TYR A 137 3.34 20.83 6.40
CA TYR A 137 2.92 21.93 7.27
C TYR A 137 3.94 22.17 8.39
N HIS A 138 4.50 21.09 8.95
CA HIS A 138 5.45 21.18 10.07
C HIS A 138 6.84 21.69 9.63
N ASN A 139 7.29 21.30 8.46
CA ASN A 139 8.52 21.80 7.86
C ASN A 139 8.24 23.19 7.29
N LYS A 140 9.17 24.13 7.41
CA LYS A 140 9.11 25.56 7.06
C LYS A 140 8.51 25.93 5.67
N TYR A 141 8.13 24.94 4.87
CA TYR A 141 7.60 25.15 3.53
C TYR A 141 6.13 25.58 3.47
N HIS A 142 5.35 25.42 4.57
CA HIS A 142 3.93 25.80 4.68
C HIS A 142 3.07 25.53 3.42
N SER A 143 3.39 24.49 2.68
CA SER A 143 2.73 24.19 1.41
C SER A 143 1.47 23.33 1.59
N CYS A 144 0.94 23.25 2.82
CA CYS A 144 -0.26 22.49 3.17
C CYS A 144 -0.96 23.13 4.36
N THR A 145 -2.23 22.82 4.57
CA THR A 145 -3.02 23.24 5.73
C THR A 145 -2.71 22.40 6.98
N GLY A 146 -3.25 22.78 8.11
CA GLY A 146 -2.90 22.23 9.42
C GLY A 146 -3.58 20.90 9.76
N HIS A 147 -3.14 19.80 9.18
CA HIS A 147 -3.61 18.46 9.54
C HIS A 147 -2.96 17.97 10.84
N TYR A 148 -3.79 17.75 11.85
CA TYR A 148 -3.37 17.32 13.18
C TYR A 148 -4.37 16.32 13.75
N ILE A 149 -3.87 15.23 14.33
CA ILE A 149 -4.70 14.27 15.05
C ILE A 149 -3.94 13.71 16.25
N LYS A 150 -4.61 13.48 17.38
CA LYS A 150 -4.02 12.83 18.55
C LYS A 150 -3.74 11.36 18.28
N ALA A 151 -2.63 10.85 18.83
CA ALA A 151 -2.25 9.46 18.65
C ALA A 151 -3.29 8.49 19.25
N SER A 152 -3.78 8.77 20.45
CA SER A 152 -4.82 7.96 21.10
C SER A 152 -6.14 7.94 20.31
N THR A 153 -6.55 9.07 19.74
CA THR A 153 -7.79 9.14 18.95
C THR A 153 -7.71 8.28 17.70
N ILE A 154 -6.62 8.40 16.94
CA ILE A 154 -6.46 7.61 15.71
C ILE A 154 -6.29 6.11 15.99
N GLU A 155 -5.61 5.74 17.08
CA GLU A 155 -5.50 4.34 17.50
C GLU A 155 -6.87 3.74 17.83
N MET A 156 -7.69 4.49 18.57
CA MET A 156 -9.04 4.06 18.92
C MET A 156 -9.92 3.93 17.66
N LEU A 157 -9.86 4.87 16.72
CA LEU A 157 -10.61 4.80 15.47
C LEU A 157 -10.20 3.58 14.64
N ILE A 158 -8.91 3.31 14.50
CA ILE A 158 -8.41 2.15 13.76
C ILE A 158 -8.86 0.85 14.45
N TYR A 159 -8.78 0.78 15.79
CA TYR A 159 -9.24 -0.38 16.56
C TYR A 159 -10.73 -0.64 16.32
N GLN A 160 -11.57 0.38 16.48
CA GLN A 160 -13.02 0.27 16.28
C GLN A 160 -13.36 -0.14 14.85
N ALA A 161 -12.75 0.49 13.85
CA ALA A 161 -12.97 0.15 12.44
C ALA A 161 -12.57 -1.29 12.14
N THR A 162 -11.38 -1.73 12.61
CA THR A 162 -10.90 -3.10 12.40
C THR A 162 -11.82 -4.12 13.09
N LYS A 163 -12.27 -3.83 14.32
CA LYS A 163 -13.17 -4.69 15.08
C LYS A 163 -14.53 -4.83 14.39
N ARG A 164 -15.12 -3.72 13.94
CA ARG A 164 -16.41 -3.72 13.21
C ARG A 164 -16.32 -4.52 11.92
N VAL A 165 -15.30 -4.28 11.10
CA VAL A 165 -15.10 -5.03 9.85
C VAL A 165 -14.90 -6.52 10.15
N SER A 166 -14.09 -6.85 11.15
CA SER A 166 -13.87 -8.26 11.53
C SER A 166 -15.15 -8.95 12.01
N GLN A 167 -15.94 -8.28 12.83
CA GLN A 167 -17.24 -8.80 13.30
C GLN A 167 -18.21 -9.01 12.14
N TYR A 168 -18.27 -8.08 11.19
CA TYR A 168 -19.13 -8.19 10.03
C TYR A 168 -18.73 -9.39 9.16
N VAL A 169 -17.46 -9.57 8.86
CA VAL A 169 -16.92 -10.71 8.10
C VAL A 169 -17.21 -12.04 8.81
N LEU A 170 -17.10 -12.07 10.14
CA LEU A 170 -17.36 -13.31 10.92
C LEU A 170 -18.85 -13.64 11.03
N LYS A 171 -19.74 -12.63 10.96
CA LYS A 171 -21.18 -12.81 11.04
C LYS A 171 -21.74 -13.39 9.74
N ASP A 172 -21.38 -12.82 8.61
CA ASP A 172 -21.80 -13.29 7.29
C ASP A 172 -20.70 -13.11 6.23
N GLU A 173 -19.88 -14.16 6.10
CA GLU A 173 -18.77 -14.19 5.13
C GLU A 173 -19.26 -14.10 3.69
N LYS A 174 -20.40 -14.73 3.37
CA LYS A 174 -20.93 -14.77 2.00
C LYS A 174 -21.43 -13.40 1.59
N GLU A 175 -22.24 -12.78 2.44
CA GLU A 175 -22.76 -11.43 2.19
C GLU A 175 -21.61 -10.42 2.04
N PHE A 176 -20.59 -10.48 2.90
CA PHE A 176 -19.41 -9.64 2.80
C PHE A 176 -18.69 -9.78 1.46
N VAL A 177 -18.48 -11.03 1.01
CA VAL A 177 -17.81 -11.30 -0.28
C VAL A 177 -18.67 -10.80 -1.44
N GLU A 178 -19.99 -10.97 -1.39
CA GLU A 178 -20.91 -10.48 -2.41
C GLU A 178 -20.95 -8.96 -2.47
N GLN A 179 -21.02 -8.30 -1.33
CA GLN A 179 -20.99 -6.82 -1.26
C GLN A 179 -19.67 -6.25 -1.77
N LEU A 180 -18.53 -6.86 -1.41
CA LEU A 180 -17.25 -6.44 -1.97
C LEU A 180 -17.17 -6.65 -3.48
N LYS A 181 -17.63 -7.78 -3.97
CA LYS A 181 -17.71 -8.02 -5.42
C LYS A 181 -18.60 -6.99 -6.09
N ALA A 182 -19.80 -6.73 -5.55
CA ALA A 182 -20.70 -5.70 -6.06
C ALA A 182 -20.08 -4.30 -6.05
N GLN A 183 -19.38 -3.90 -4.97
CA GLN A 183 -18.66 -2.63 -4.94
C GLN A 183 -17.53 -2.56 -5.99
N TYR A 184 -16.80 -3.66 -6.21
CA TYR A 184 -15.78 -3.72 -7.26
C TYR A 184 -16.40 -3.77 -8.65
N GLU A 185 -17.51 -4.49 -8.82
CA GLU A 185 -18.26 -4.54 -10.07
C GLU A 185 -18.84 -3.17 -10.42
N LEU A 186 -19.45 -2.46 -9.49
CA LEU A 186 -19.94 -1.08 -9.70
C LEU A 186 -18.82 -0.10 -10.05
N GLN A 187 -17.62 -0.30 -9.54
CA GLN A 187 -16.44 0.47 -9.95
C GLN A 187 -15.91 0.05 -11.32
N CYS A 188 -16.18 -1.18 -11.73
CA CYS A 188 -15.68 -1.81 -12.95
C CYS A 188 -16.78 -2.04 -14.00
N GLU A 189 -18.08 -2.01 -13.65
CA GLU A 189 -19.21 -2.35 -14.56
C GLU A 189 -19.34 -1.42 -15.75
N LYS A 190 -18.79 -0.22 -15.69
CA LYS A 190 -18.73 0.63 -16.89
C LYS A 190 -17.75 0.13 -17.95
N ASP A 191 -16.78 -0.72 -17.57
CA ASP A 191 -15.69 -1.11 -18.46
C ASP A 191 -15.59 -2.63 -18.73
N ASN A 192 -16.23 -3.51 -17.93
CA ASN A 192 -15.83 -4.93 -17.86
C ASN A 192 -16.51 -5.92 -18.81
N THR A 193 -17.78 -5.74 -19.16
CA THR A 193 -18.44 -6.65 -20.10
C THR A 193 -18.05 -6.34 -21.53
N ASP A 194 -17.83 -5.06 -21.83
CA ASP A 194 -17.38 -4.60 -23.11
C ASP A 194 -15.89 -4.87 -23.31
N ASP A 195 -15.05 -4.68 -22.28
CA ASP A 195 -13.61 -4.97 -22.31
C ASP A 195 -13.29 -6.44 -22.60
N LYS A 196 -14.06 -7.40 -22.01
CA LYS A 196 -13.87 -8.82 -22.30
C LYS A 196 -14.26 -9.20 -23.70
N LYS A 197 -15.34 -8.62 -24.23
CA LYS A 197 -15.76 -8.81 -25.62
C LYS A 197 -14.74 -8.18 -26.55
N GLU A 198 -14.35 -6.94 -26.27
CA GLU A 198 -13.34 -6.22 -27.05
C GLU A 198 -12.01 -6.97 -27.08
N LEU A 199 -11.55 -7.54 -25.93
CA LEU A 199 -10.34 -8.36 -25.86
C LEU A 199 -10.46 -9.60 -26.77
N LEU A 200 -11.61 -10.27 -26.77
CA LEU A 200 -11.83 -11.46 -27.58
C LEU A 200 -11.89 -11.12 -29.06
N GLU A 201 -12.54 -10.02 -29.42
CA GLU A 201 -12.61 -9.49 -30.78
C GLU A 201 -11.25 -9.03 -31.28
N ALA A 202 -10.48 -8.30 -30.45
CA ALA A 202 -9.12 -7.86 -30.77
C ALA A 202 -8.17 -9.04 -31.00
N LYS A 203 -8.22 -10.08 -30.15
CA LYS A 203 -7.45 -11.31 -30.35
C LYS A 203 -7.83 -12.05 -31.64
N ARG A 204 -9.13 -12.13 -31.92
CA ARG A 204 -9.61 -12.73 -33.15
C ARG A 204 -9.14 -11.95 -34.37
N ARG A 205 -9.25 -10.62 -34.33
CA ARG A 205 -8.78 -9.75 -35.43
C ARG A 205 -7.27 -9.87 -35.64
N MET A 206 -6.49 -10.02 -34.57
CA MET A 206 -5.05 -10.27 -34.66
C MET A 206 -4.75 -11.57 -35.43
N MET A 207 -5.46 -12.66 -35.11
CA MET A 207 -5.31 -13.94 -35.85
C MET A 207 -5.72 -13.81 -37.31
N ASP A 208 -6.81 -13.08 -37.61
CA ASP A 208 -7.25 -12.84 -38.99
C ASP A 208 -6.18 -12.02 -39.79
N LEU A 209 -5.53 -11.04 -39.13
CA LEU A 209 -4.43 -10.28 -39.73
C LEU A 209 -3.23 -11.12 -40.04
N ASP A 210 -2.83 -12.04 -39.14
CA ASP A 210 -1.74 -12.97 -39.38
C ASP A 210 -1.98 -13.84 -40.62
N ASP A 211 -3.22 -14.31 -40.81
CA ASP A 211 -3.58 -15.11 -41.98
C ASP A 211 -3.64 -14.27 -43.26
N LEU A 212 -4.11 -13.01 -43.17
CA LEU A 212 -4.06 -12.08 -44.27
C LEU A 212 -2.64 -11.72 -44.71
N ILE A 213 -1.73 -11.50 -43.77
CA ILE A 213 -0.30 -11.23 -44.01
C ILE A 213 0.35 -12.42 -44.70
N LYS A 214 0.09 -13.65 -44.24
CA LYS A 214 0.57 -14.88 -44.90
C LYS A 214 0.07 -14.96 -46.36
N GLY A 215 -1.24 -14.78 -46.55
CA GLY A 215 -1.84 -14.78 -47.90
C GLY A 215 -1.31 -13.68 -48.80
N LEU A 216 -1.03 -12.49 -48.27
CA LEU A 216 -0.45 -11.37 -48.99
C LEU A 216 0.99 -11.72 -49.45
N TYR A 217 1.78 -12.32 -48.55
CA TYR A 217 3.15 -12.77 -48.86
C TYR A 217 3.17 -13.86 -49.94
N GLU A 218 2.26 -14.86 -49.85
CA GLU A 218 2.14 -15.90 -50.89
C GLU A 218 1.75 -15.33 -52.26
N ASN A 219 0.80 -14.42 -52.37
CA ASN A 219 0.40 -13.79 -53.61
C ASN A 219 1.52 -12.92 -54.19
N PHE A 220 2.30 -12.26 -53.36
CA PHE A 220 3.49 -11.50 -53.80
C PHE A 220 4.55 -12.43 -54.37
N THR A 221 4.88 -13.52 -53.69
CA THR A 221 5.90 -14.51 -54.15
C THR A 221 5.48 -15.20 -55.46
N LEU A 222 4.18 -15.40 -55.67
CA LEU A 222 3.62 -15.97 -56.88
C LEU A 222 3.53 -14.94 -58.07
N GLY A 223 3.98 -13.71 -57.83
CA GLY A 223 3.95 -12.65 -58.86
C GLY A 223 2.55 -12.09 -59.19
N ARG A 224 1.54 -12.43 -58.40
CA ARG A 224 0.14 -11.99 -58.57
C ARG A 224 -0.14 -10.59 -58.06
N LEU A 225 0.75 -10.07 -57.21
CA LEU A 225 0.59 -8.77 -56.58
C LEU A 225 1.77 -7.86 -56.91
N PRO A 226 1.52 -6.61 -57.40
CA PRO A 226 2.59 -5.65 -57.64
C PRO A 226 3.24 -5.18 -56.34
N GLU A 227 4.55 -4.97 -56.34
CA GLU A 227 5.37 -4.58 -55.17
C GLU A 227 4.83 -3.34 -54.46
N ARG A 228 4.39 -2.33 -55.21
CA ARG A 228 3.81 -1.11 -54.65
C ARG A 228 2.55 -1.36 -53.83
N GLN A 229 1.70 -2.30 -54.27
CA GLN A 229 0.47 -2.65 -53.53
C GLN A 229 0.82 -3.52 -52.32
N PHE A 230 1.76 -4.44 -52.44
CA PHE A 230 2.28 -5.24 -51.34
C PHE A 230 2.81 -4.36 -50.20
N ASN A 231 3.71 -3.44 -50.49
CA ASN A 231 4.30 -2.57 -49.49
C ASN A 231 3.26 -1.68 -48.79
N ARG A 232 2.25 -1.17 -49.54
CA ARG A 232 1.18 -0.37 -48.95
C ARG A 232 0.34 -1.22 -47.96
N LEU A 233 -0.13 -2.39 -48.38
CA LEU A 233 -0.96 -3.26 -47.57
C LEU A 233 -0.19 -3.79 -46.35
N MET A 234 1.10 -4.15 -46.50
CA MET A 234 1.96 -4.53 -45.38
C MET A 234 2.04 -3.41 -44.36
N THR A 235 2.27 -2.17 -44.75
CA THR A 235 2.33 -1.04 -43.82
C THR A 235 1.00 -0.82 -43.11
N GLU A 236 -0.12 -0.96 -43.81
CA GLU A 236 -1.47 -0.84 -43.25
C GLU A 236 -1.70 -1.96 -42.17
N TYR A 237 -1.35 -3.20 -42.49
CA TYR A 237 -1.52 -4.33 -41.56
C TYR A 237 -0.56 -4.26 -40.40
N ASP A 238 0.69 -3.85 -40.58
CA ASP A 238 1.66 -3.67 -39.48
C ASP A 238 1.21 -2.58 -38.50
N THR A 239 0.64 -1.48 -39.00
CA THR A 239 0.11 -0.40 -38.15
C THR A 239 -1.12 -0.86 -37.36
N GLU A 240 -2.04 -1.60 -38.01
CA GLU A 240 -3.21 -2.19 -37.34
C GLU A 240 -2.78 -3.22 -36.28
N GLN A 241 -1.82 -4.09 -36.62
CA GLN A 241 -1.30 -5.11 -35.69
C GLN A 241 -0.68 -4.47 -34.44
N SER A 242 0.18 -3.47 -34.63
CA SER A 242 0.80 -2.74 -33.51
C SER A 242 -0.23 -2.07 -32.59
N SER A 243 -1.30 -1.49 -33.18
CA SER A 243 -2.36 -0.87 -32.39
C SER A 243 -3.18 -1.89 -31.61
N LEU A 244 -3.47 -3.06 -32.21
CA LEU A 244 -4.17 -4.16 -31.55
C LEU A 244 -3.32 -4.79 -30.43
N GLU A 245 -2.02 -4.98 -30.63
CA GLU A 245 -1.11 -5.47 -29.59
C GLU A 245 -1.12 -4.59 -28.36
N GLN A 246 -1.01 -3.28 -28.55
CA GLN A 246 -1.09 -2.33 -27.44
C GLN A 246 -2.44 -2.42 -26.74
N ARG A 247 -3.54 -2.47 -27.48
CA ARG A 247 -4.89 -2.55 -26.89
C ARG A 247 -5.13 -3.86 -26.15
N ILE A 248 -4.69 -4.99 -26.69
CA ILE A 248 -4.74 -6.31 -26.04
C ILE A 248 -3.98 -6.26 -24.71
N SER A 249 -2.76 -5.71 -24.69
CA SER A 249 -1.97 -5.57 -23.48
C SER A 249 -2.67 -4.73 -22.41
N GLU A 250 -3.32 -3.63 -22.78
CA GLU A 250 -4.11 -2.79 -21.87
C GLU A 250 -5.30 -3.57 -21.28
N LEU A 251 -6.06 -4.28 -22.13
CA LEU A 251 -7.22 -5.06 -21.72
C LEU A 251 -6.83 -6.29 -20.87
N GLU A 252 -5.73 -6.95 -21.17
CA GLU A 252 -5.20 -8.06 -20.37
C GLU A 252 -4.80 -7.58 -18.97
N THR A 253 -4.09 -6.46 -18.87
CA THR A 253 -3.72 -5.89 -17.56
C THR A 253 -4.94 -5.48 -16.74
N ALA A 254 -6.00 -4.99 -17.38
CA ALA A 254 -7.27 -4.68 -16.71
C ALA A 254 -7.95 -5.96 -16.17
N THR A 255 -7.99 -7.02 -16.98
CA THR A 255 -8.61 -8.31 -16.61
C THR A 255 -7.84 -9.02 -15.49
N GLU A 256 -6.49 -8.99 -15.52
CA GLU A 256 -5.66 -9.56 -14.46
C GLU A 256 -5.85 -8.84 -13.11
N ARG A 257 -6.05 -7.53 -13.12
CA ARG A 257 -6.36 -6.75 -11.90
C ARG A 257 -7.63 -7.26 -11.20
N ILE A 258 -8.62 -7.72 -11.94
CA ILE A 258 -9.88 -8.22 -11.38
C ILE A 258 -9.69 -9.61 -10.77
N SER A 259 -8.99 -10.50 -11.45
CA SER A 259 -8.72 -11.85 -10.94
C SER A 259 -7.86 -11.81 -9.66
N THR A 260 -6.88 -10.90 -9.61
CA THR A 260 -6.06 -10.69 -8.40
C THR A 260 -6.89 -10.15 -7.23
N LYS A 261 -7.92 -9.34 -7.47
CA LYS A 261 -8.78 -8.82 -6.40
C LYS A 261 -9.60 -9.91 -5.70
N ALA A 262 -10.13 -10.88 -6.45
CA ALA A 262 -10.85 -12.01 -5.85
C ALA A 262 -9.95 -12.80 -4.89
N VAL A 263 -8.70 -13.07 -5.28
CA VAL A 263 -7.70 -13.71 -4.41
C VAL A 263 -7.37 -12.85 -3.18
N GLN A 264 -7.39 -11.54 -3.33
CA GLN A 264 -7.15 -10.62 -2.22
C GLN A 264 -8.28 -10.62 -1.18
N ILE A 265 -9.54 -10.75 -1.62
CA ILE A 265 -10.70 -10.88 -0.71
C ILE A 265 -10.56 -12.15 0.15
N ASP A 266 -10.22 -13.28 -0.46
CA ASP A 266 -10.02 -14.53 0.27
C ASP A 266 -8.86 -14.42 1.28
N LYS A 267 -7.79 -13.72 0.92
CA LYS A 267 -6.67 -13.44 1.85
C LYS A 267 -7.13 -12.60 3.04
N PHE A 268 -7.97 -11.60 2.82
CA PHE A 268 -8.51 -10.77 3.90
C PHE A 268 -9.41 -11.58 4.85
N VAL A 269 -10.30 -12.42 4.31
CA VAL A 269 -11.15 -13.31 5.12
C VAL A 269 -10.31 -14.26 5.97
N ARG A 270 -9.26 -14.86 5.40
CA ARG A 270 -8.31 -15.69 6.16
C ARG A 270 -7.60 -14.90 7.25
N LEU A 271 -7.25 -13.66 6.99
CA LEU A 271 -6.62 -12.78 7.97
C LEU A 271 -7.55 -12.48 9.15
N VAL A 272 -8.83 -12.18 8.87
CA VAL A 272 -9.86 -11.99 9.90
C VAL A 272 -10.03 -13.25 10.74
N LYS A 273 -10.10 -14.42 10.10
CA LYS A 273 -10.20 -15.71 10.81
C LYS A 273 -8.98 -16.02 11.70
N LYS A 274 -7.79 -15.58 11.28
CA LYS A 274 -6.55 -15.72 12.07
C LYS A 274 -6.58 -14.89 13.35
N TYR A 275 -7.20 -13.70 13.31
CA TYR A 275 -7.27 -12.77 14.44
C TYR A 275 -8.71 -12.63 14.97
N ARG A 276 -9.35 -13.75 15.28
CA ARG A 276 -10.80 -13.83 15.55
C ARG A 276 -11.26 -12.99 16.74
N ASP A 277 -10.52 -13.06 17.86
CA ASP A 277 -10.89 -12.39 19.10
C ASP A 277 -9.69 -11.63 19.63
N PHE A 278 -9.65 -10.33 19.38
CA PHE A 278 -8.59 -9.47 19.89
C PHE A 278 -9.18 -8.35 20.77
N GLU A 279 -8.62 -8.21 21.94
CA GLU A 279 -8.93 -7.11 22.87
C GLU A 279 -8.09 -5.87 22.55
N GLU A 280 -6.86 -6.09 22.07
CA GLU A 280 -5.92 -5.04 21.72
C GLU A 280 -5.37 -5.20 20.30
N LEU A 281 -5.15 -4.07 19.64
CA LEU A 281 -4.55 -4.04 18.31
C LEU A 281 -3.02 -4.10 18.42
N THR A 282 -2.42 -5.24 18.12
CA THR A 282 -0.97 -5.41 18.14
C THR A 282 -0.32 -4.80 16.88
N THR A 283 0.99 -4.49 16.95
CA THR A 283 1.72 -3.95 15.79
C THR A 283 1.71 -4.88 14.57
N PRO A 284 1.86 -6.22 14.70
CA PRO A 284 1.67 -7.14 13.58
C PRO A 284 0.28 -7.04 12.96
N MET A 285 -0.79 -6.99 13.78
CA MET A 285 -2.16 -6.84 13.29
C MET A 285 -2.36 -5.53 12.52
N LEU A 286 -1.85 -4.41 13.05
CA LEU A 286 -1.88 -3.13 12.35
C LEU A 286 -1.30 -3.24 10.92
N ASN A 287 -0.13 -3.86 10.80
CA ASN A 287 0.53 -4.03 9.52
C ASN A 287 -0.16 -5.04 8.60
N ASP A 288 -0.87 -6.02 9.17
CA ASP A 288 -1.61 -7.02 8.43
C ASP A 288 -2.95 -6.45 7.92
N PHE A 289 -3.66 -5.67 8.73
CA PHE A 289 -4.96 -5.12 8.38
C PHE A 289 -4.89 -3.79 7.62
N ILE A 290 -3.98 -2.88 7.99
CA ILE A 290 -3.99 -1.49 7.53
C ILE A 290 -2.93 -1.25 6.45
N GLU A 291 -3.38 -0.79 5.29
CA GLU A 291 -2.50 -0.33 4.20
C GLU A 291 -2.04 1.11 4.46
N LYS A 292 -2.98 2.01 4.64
CA LYS A 292 -2.77 3.43 4.91
C LYS A 292 -4.01 4.05 5.56
N VAL A 293 -3.81 5.17 6.23
CA VAL A 293 -4.88 5.99 6.77
C VAL A 293 -4.70 7.43 6.28
N VAL A 294 -5.74 8.01 5.73
CA VAL A 294 -5.73 9.36 5.17
C VAL A 294 -6.48 10.29 6.13
N ILE A 295 -5.83 11.36 6.52
CA ILE A 295 -6.34 12.36 7.46
C ILE A 295 -6.69 13.63 6.70
N HIS A 296 -7.96 14.02 6.75
CA HIS A 296 -8.45 15.27 6.18
C HIS A 296 -8.27 16.45 7.14
N GLU A 297 -8.49 17.65 6.64
CA GLU A 297 -8.49 18.85 7.47
C GLU A 297 -9.66 18.82 8.44
N ALA A 298 -9.46 19.32 9.66
CA ALA A 298 -10.52 19.41 10.65
C ALA A 298 -11.40 20.63 10.35
N GLU A 299 -12.70 20.41 10.25
CA GLU A 299 -13.71 21.46 10.11
C GLU A 299 -14.12 21.99 11.49
N GLY A 300 -14.39 23.30 11.59
CA GLY A 300 -14.80 23.93 12.86
C GLY A 300 -13.69 24.54 13.70
N GLY A 301 -12.45 24.56 13.20
CA GLY A 301 -11.31 25.21 13.84
C GLY A 301 -10.82 24.48 15.09
N ARG A 302 -10.23 25.22 16.09
CA ARG A 302 -9.67 24.65 17.33
C ARG A 302 -10.69 24.51 18.45
N THR A 303 -11.95 24.28 18.13
CA THR A 303 -13.04 24.11 19.11
C THR A 303 -13.16 22.65 19.54
N LYS A 304 -13.88 22.41 20.65
CA LYS A 304 -14.16 21.03 21.10
C LYS A 304 -15.13 20.29 20.16
N ASP A 305 -15.80 21.03 19.31
CA ASP A 305 -16.85 20.54 18.42
C ASP A 305 -16.34 20.40 16.96
N CYS A 306 -15.02 20.29 16.76
CA CYS A 306 -14.44 20.07 15.44
C CYS A 306 -14.71 18.65 14.95
N THR A 307 -15.14 18.54 13.69
CA THR A 307 -15.25 17.26 12.97
C THR A 307 -14.04 17.05 12.07
N GLN A 308 -13.60 15.83 11.96
CA GLN A 308 -12.46 15.49 11.09
C GLN A 308 -12.72 14.15 10.41
N GLN A 309 -12.67 14.14 9.09
CA GLN A 309 -12.78 12.93 8.30
C GLN A 309 -11.47 12.16 8.32
N VAL A 310 -11.59 10.83 8.49
CA VAL A 310 -10.47 9.90 8.50
C VAL A 310 -10.83 8.70 7.65
N ASP A 311 -10.09 8.47 6.56
CA ASP A 311 -10.30 7.34 5.68
C ASP A 311 -9.30 6.24 5.99
N ILE A 312 -9.80 5.05 6.31
CA ILE A 312 -8.99 3.88 6.65
C ILE A 312 -8.99 2.91 5.48
N TYR A 313 -7.81 2.67 4.91
CA TYR A 313 -7.62 1.70 3.84
C TYR A 313 -7.08 0.40 4.40
N PHE A 314 -7.85 -0.66 4.24
CA PHE A 314 -7.46 -2.00 4.63
C PHE A 314 -6.61 -2.67 3.55
N ASN A 315 -5.65 -3.48 3.97
CA ASN A 315 -4.92 -4.36 3.07
C ASN A 315 -5.90 -5.29 2.36
N PHE A 316 -5.71 -5.47 1.06
CA PHE A 316 -6.49 -6.35 0.19
C PHE A 316 -7.87 -5.82 -0.23
N ILE A 317 -8.60 -5.10 0.64
CA ILE A 317 -9.97 -4.64 0.34
C ILE A 317 -10.08 -3.12 0.15
N GLY A 318 -9.01 -2.35 0.41
CA GLY A 318 -8.99 -0.90 0.22
C GLY A 318 -9.84 -0.15 1.24
N ASN A 319 -10.48 0.94 0.80
CA ASN A 319 -11.41 1.71 1.63
C ASN A 319 -12.78 1.05 1.59
N PHE A 320 -13.06 0.20 2.58
CA PHE A 320 -14.34 -0.46 2.74
C PHE A 320 -15.20 0.28 3.77
N VAL A 321 -16.32 0.83 3.31
CA VAL A 321 -17.31 1.47 4.16
C VAL A 321 -18.37 0.43 4.49
N LEU A 322 -18.47 0.07 5.77
CA LEU A 322 -19.53 -0.83 6.24
C LEU A 322 -20.90 -0.19 6.00
N PRO A 323 -21.84 -0.93 5.40
CA PRO A 323 -23.23 -0.48 5.39
C PRO A 323 -23.68 -0.35 6.85
N LEU A 324 -24.21 0.83 7.18
CA LEU A 324 -24.80 1.09 8.48
C LEU A 324 -26.14 0.36 8.54
N SER A 325 -26.42 -0.34 9.65
CA SER A 325 -27.76 -0.85 9.91
C SER A 325 -28.75 0.31 10.11
N GLU A 326 -30.03 0.10 9.84
CA GLU A 326 -31.06 1.14 10.04
C GLU A 326 -31.02 1.69 11.47
N ASP A 327 -30.86 0.84 12.46
CA ASP A 327 -30.72 1.22 13.88
C ASP A 327 -29.49 2.09 14.15
N GLU A 328 -28.37 1.81 13.48
CA GLU A 328 -27.13 2.60 13.60
C GLU A 328 -27.27 3.97 12.92
N VAL A 329 -28.00 4.02 11.80
CA VAL A 329 -28.29 5.29 11.10
C VAL A 329 -29.16 6.19 12.00
N GLU A 330 -30.21 5.64 12.60
CA GLU A 330 -31.07 6.37 13.53
C GLU A 330 -30.28 6.84 14.77
N ALA A 331 -29.44 5.97 15.33
CA ALA A 331 -28.59 6.33 16.47
C ALA A 331 -27.62 7.47 16.14
N LEU A 332 -26.99 7.44 14.97
CA LEU A 332 -26.10 8.50 14.51
C LEU A 332 -26.85 9.80 14.27
N GLN A 333 -28.01 9.76 13.62
CA GLN A 333 -28.81 10.94 13.38
C GLN A 333 -29.30 11.58 14.72
N SER A 334 -29.67 10.74 15.68
CA SER A 334 -30.08 11.24 17.01
C SER A 334 -28.91 11.86 17.78
N GLU A 335 -27.70 11.30 17.63
CA GLU A 335 -26.48 11.85 18.25
C GLU A 335 -26.04 13.16 17.60
N GLU A 336 -26.15 13.26 16.27
CA GLU A 336 -25.88 14.50 15.53
C GLU A 336 -26.85 15.59 15.88
N ALA A 337 -28.16 15.28 15.96
CA ALA A 337 -29.20 16.22 16.41
C ALA A 337 -28.91 16.73 17.83
N ARG A 338 -28.57 15.85 18.77
CA ARG A 338 -28.22 16.23 20.14
C ARG A 338 -26.97 17.11 20.19
N ARG A 339 -25.93 16.80 19.40
CA ARG A 339 -24.71 17.62 19.30
C ARG A 339 -25.00 18.99 18.70
N ALA A 340 -25.87 19.05 17.68
CA ALA A 340 -26.28 20.31 17.07
C ALA A 340 -27.04 21.21 18.09
N GLU A 341 -27.92 20.64 18.91
CA GLU A 341 -28.61 21.35 19.97
C GLU A 341 -27.64 21.85 21.05
N GLU A 342 -26.70 21.03 21.51
CA GLU A 342 -25.69 21.46 22.48
C GLU A 342 -24.82 22.61 21.95
N ILE A 343 -24.43 22.56 20.68
CA ILE A 343 -23.65 23.61 20.02
C ILE A 343 -24.48 24.91 19.94
N ALA A 344 -25.77 24.81 19.57
CA ALA A 344 -26.67 25.95 19.50
C ALA A 344 -26.89 26.60 20.89
N GLU A 345 -27.04 25.79 21.92
CA GLU A 345 -27.18 26.26 23.29
C GLU A 345 -25.90 26.95 23.82
N ARG A 346 -24.73 26.42 23.53
CA ARG A 346 -23.44 27.04 23.85
C ARG A 346 -23.27 28.38 23.16
N LYS A 347 -23.62 28.47 21.86
CA LYS A 347 -23.61 29.74 21.10
C LYS A 347 -24.57 30.76 21.73
N ARG A 348 -25.78 30.38 22.15
CA ARG A 348 -26.74 31.24 22.85
C ARG A 348 -26.20 31.71 24.20
N LYS A 349 -25.53 30.85 24.97
CA LYS A 349 -24.91 31.21 26.26
C LYS A 349 -23.69 32.12 26.09
N SER A 350 -22.92 32.00 25.01
CA SER A 350 -21.79 32.88 24.73
C SER A 350 -22.22 34.27 24.27
N SER A 351 -23.27 34.36 23.48
CA SER A 351 -23.83 35.68 23.04
C SER A 351 -24.44 36.48 24.18
N LYS A 352 -25.04 35.81 25.20
CA LYS A 352 -25.58 36.46 26.40
C LYS A 352 -24.51 36.92 27.40
N LYS A 353 -23.25 36.48 27.30
CA LYS A 353 -22.12 36.94 28.13
C LYS A 353 -21.36 38.12 27.52
N SER A 354 -21.67 38.49 26.29
CA SER A 354 -21.00 39.53 25.51
C SER A 354 -21.83 40.86 25.46
N THR A 355 -23.01 40.85 26.10
CA THR A 355 -23.85 42.00 26.32
C THR A 355 -23.83 42.33 27.81
#